data_78fdb6d573a89225f0dfa607c7e70aa3
#
_entry.id   78fdb6d573a89225f0dfa607c7e70aa3
#
_cell.length_a   1.000
_cell.length_b   1.000
_cell.length_c   1.000
_cell.angle_alpha   90.00
_cell.angle_beta   90.00
_cell.angle_gamma   90.00
#
_symmetry.space_group_name_H-M   'P 1'
#
loop_
_entity.id
_entity.type
_entity.pdbx_description
1 polymer ?
#
loop_
_entity_poly.entity_id
_entity_poly.type
_entity_poly.pdbx_seq_one_letter_code
_entity_poly.pdbx_strand_id
1 'polypeptide(L)'
;MIKENFTDKNVPDTITYASYFSSIDEETKIKDNVNHPSHYTWLKDLCGVEPIDICKHLDFDLGNALKYILRAGHKKDSSMTEGEKTIEDLKKAIFYINDKIEMLENEVKNKQ
;
A
#
# COMPACT_ATOMS: atom_id res chain seq x y z
N MET A 1 2.71 -13.90 -1.99
CA MET A 1 2.34 -13.42 -1.28
C MET A 1 1.26 -13.92 -0.69
N ILE A 2 0.70 -13.95 -0.24
CA ILE A 2 -0.16 -14.47 0.39
C ILE A 2 -1.37 -14.21 -0.03
N LYS A 3 -2.04 -14.27 -0.47
CA LYS A 3 -3.12 -14.08 -0.85
C LYS A 3 -3.92 -15.13 -0.84
N GLU A 4 -3.77 -16.04 -0.71
CA GLU A 4 -4.48 -17.03 -0.66
C GLU A 4 -4.26 -17.74 0.39
N ASN A 5 -3.62 -17.68 1.07
CA ASN A 5 -3.39 -18.40 2.11
C ASN A 5 -3.60 -17.74 3.24
N PHE A 6 -4.16 -17.14 3.42
CA PHE A 6 -4.37 -16.50 4.46
C PHE A 6 -5.59 -16.21 4.49
N THR A 7 -6.25 -16.56 4.05
CA THR A 7 -7.23 -16.50 3.78
C THR A 7 -7.76 -16.76 2.99
N ASP A 8 -8.05 -17.20 2.72
CA ASP A 8 -8.57 -17.46 2.07
C ASP A 8 -8.73 -18.08 1.62
N LYS A 9 -9.01 -18.71 1.83
CA LYS A 9 -9.33 -19.31 1.64
C LYS A 9 -9.72 -19.65 1.98
N ASN A 10 -10.00 -19.70 2.27
CA ASN A 10 -10.59 -19.69 2.67
C ASN A 10 -10.96 -19.04 3.28
N VAL A 11 -10.90 -18.57 3.46
CA VAL A 11 -11.26 -17.83 3.90
C VAL A 11 -11.97 -17.38 3.90
N PRO A 12 -12.53 -17.52 3.98
CA PRO A 12 -13.32 -17.06 3.97
C PRO A 12 -13.98 -16.88 3.93
N ASP A 13 -14.51 -17.63 3.96
CA ASP A 13 -15.05 -17.39 4.04
C ASP A 13 -15.72 -16.51 4.61
N THR A 14 -15.46 -16.33 5.48
CA THR A 14 -15.91 -15.10 5.79
C THR A 14 -16.23 -14.38 4.57
N ILE A 15 -17.12 -13.48 4.55
CA ILE A 15 -17.33 -12.66 3.47
C ILE A 15 -16.29 -11.63 3.52
N THR A 16 -15.36 -11.66 2.63
CA THR A 16 -14.31 -10.70 2.59
C THR A 16 -14.83 -9.46 1.90
N TYR A 17 -14.13 -8.37 2.04
CA TYR A 17 -14.45 -7.16 1.32
C TYR A 17 -14.42 -7.43 -0.18
N ALA A 18 -13.47 -8.21 -0.63
CA ALA A 18 -13.37 -8.56 -2.05
C ALA A 18 -14.61 -9.32 -2.50
N SER A 19 -15.10 -10.26 -1.71
CA SER A 19 -16.27 -11.01 -2.05
C SER A 19 -17.50 -10.12 -2.11
N TYR A 20 -17.63 -9.24 -1.16
CA TYR A 20 -18.74 -8.32 -1.14
C TYR A 20 -18.70 -7.47 -2.40
N PHE A 21 -17.55 -6.92 -2.72
CA PHE A 21 -17.38 -6.04 -3.85
C PHE A 21 -17.66 -6.77 -5.15
N SER A 22 -17.31 -8.02 -5.24
CA SER A 22 -17.55 -8.80 -6.44
C SER A 22 -19.03 -9.03 -6.70
N SER A 23 -19.84 -8.99 -5.68
CA SER A 23 -21.25 -9.21 -5.84
C SER A 23 -22.02 -7.94 -6.19
N ILE A 24 -21.37 -6.79 -6.28
CA ILE A 24 -21.99 -5.55 -6.64
C ILE A 24 -21.92 -5.41 -8.13
N ASP A 25 -22.86 -4.72 -8.78
CA ASP A 25 -22.84 -4.56 -10.17
C ASP A 25 -21.64 -3.81 -10.65
N GLU A 26 -21.30 -3.95 -11.89
CA GLU A 26 -20.10 -3.40 -12.46
C GLU A 26 -20.08 -1.90 -12.37
N GLU A 27 -21.19 -1.26 -12.41
CA GLU A 27 -21.22 0.16 -12.32
C GLU A 27 -20.83 0.66 -10.97
N THR A 28 -21.19 -0.06 -9.92
CA THR A 28 -20.81 0.34 -8.60
C THR A 28 -19.38 0.00 -8.30
N LYS A 29 -18.75 -0.80 -9.19
CA LYS A 29 -17.35 -1.14 -9.00
C LYS A 29 -16.42 -0.21 -9.76
N ILE A 30 -16.93 0.81 -10.38
CA ILE A 30 -16.10 1.73 -11.09
C ILE A 30 -15.13 2.33 -10.14
N LYS A 31 -13.88 2.37 -10.52
CA LYS A 31 -12.89 2.77 -9.69
C LYS A 31 -12.92 4.15 -9.30
N ASP A 32 -12.72 4.44 -8.06
CA ASP A 32 -12.50 5.74 -7.51
C ASP A 32 -11.01 5.90 -7.39
N ASN A 33 -10.39 6.41 -8.42
CA ASN A 33 -8.92 6.51 -8.45
C ASN A 33 -8.38 7.63 -7.60
N VAL A 34 -9.24 8.47 -7.04
CA VAL A 34 -8.80 9.55 -6.19
C VAL A 34 -8.90 9.16 -4.73
N ASN A 35 -10.07 8.74 -4.31
CA ASN A 35 -10.29 8.44 -2.90
C ASN A 35 -9.89 7.02 -2.51
N HIS A 36 -10.11 6.08 -3.41
CA HIS A 36 -9.80 4.68 -3.12
C HIS A 36 -9.12 4.05 -4.33
N PRO A 37 -7.87 4.47 -4.62
CA PRO A 37 -7.18 3.92 -5.80
C PRO A 37 -7.00 2.41 -5.69
N SER A 38 -7.14 1.75 -6.81
CA SER A 38 -7.13 0.27 -6.83
C SER A 38 -5.84 -0.32 -6.29
N HIS A 39 -4.72 0.37 -6.44
CA HIS A 39 -3.45 -0.16 -5.96
C HIS A 39 -3.33 -0.11 -4.44
N TYR A 40 -4.35 0.41 -3.76
CA TYR A 40 -4.40 0.40 -2.30
C TYR A 40 -5.55 -0.42 -1.76
N THR A 41 -6.59 -0.67 -2.55
CA THR A 41 -7.75 -1.38 -2.02
C THR A 41 -7.48 -2.85 -1.75
N TRP A 42 -6.40 -3.39 -2.33
CA TRP A 42 -6.05 -4.78 -2.08
C TRP A 42 -5.83 -5.04 -0.59
N LEU A 43 -5.29 -4.04 0.12
CA LEU A 43 -5.05 -4.21 1.55
C LEU A 43 -6.38 -4.22 2.30
N LYS A 44 -7.31 -3.40 1.89
CA LYS A 44 -8.62 -3.41 2.50
C LYS A 44 -9.32 -4.74 2.26
N ASP A 45 -9.16 -5.30 1.07
CA ASP A 45 -9.72 -6.61 0.76
C ASP A 45 -9.11 -7.67 1.65
N LEU A 46 -7.85 -7.53 1.99
CA LEU A 46 -7.16 -8.54 2.77
C LEU A 46 -7.40 -8.41 4.26
N CYS A 47 -7.36 -7.23 4.80
CA CYS A 47 -7.42 -7.07 6.25
C CYS A 47 -8.33 -5.93 6.73
N GLY A 48 -9.07 -5.32 5.84
CA GLY A 48 -10.09 -4.34 6.23
C GLY A 48 -9.63 -2.92 6.39
N VAL A 49 -8.34 -2.63 6.16
CA VAL A 49 -7.86 -1.25 6.27
C VAL A 49 -7.17 -0.85 4.99
N GLU A 50 -7.17 0.43 4.71
CA GLU A 50 -6.43 0.95 3.57
C GLU A 50 -5.12 1.55 4.06
N PRO A 51 -4.12 1.66 3.20
CA PRO A 51 -2.85 2.25 3.60
C PRO A 51 -2.99 3.60 4.27
N ILE A 52 -3.92 4.43 3.81
CA ILE A 52 -4.09 5.74 4.41
C ILE A 52 -4.52 5.66 5.86
N ASP A 53 -5.24 4.62 6.22
CA ASP A 53 -5.69 4.46 7.61
C ASP A 53 -4.52 4.31 8.57
N ILE A 54 -3.39 3.81 8.05
CA ILE A 54 -2.20 3.62 8.86
C ILE A 54 -1.23 4.76 8.62
N CYS A 55 -0.98 5.08 7.37
CA CYS A 55 0.08 6.04 7.02
C CYS A 55 -0.20 7.42 7.58
N LYS A 56 -1.46 7.80 7.72
CA LYS A 56 -1.78 9.12 8.23
C LYS A 56 -1.39 9.31 9.69
N HIS A 57 -1.11 8.23 10.38
CA HIS A 57 -0.68 8.30 11.78
C HIS A 57 0.84 8.32 11.92
N LEU A 58 1.56 8.24 10.82
CA LEU A 58 3.02 8.28 10.83
C LEU A 58 3.48 9.64 10.36
N ASP A 59 4.72 9.97 10.64
CA ASP A 59 5.25 11.24 10.14
C ASP A 59 5.41 11.17 8.64
N PHE A 60 5.82 12.27 8.05
CA PHE A 60 5.87 12.39 6.60
C PHE A 60 6.73 11.31 5.96
N ASP A 61 7.94 11.14 6.45
CA ASP A 61 8.85 10.18 5.83
C ASP A 61 8.41 8.75 6.04
N LEU A 62 8.02 8.40 7.27
CA LEU A 62 7.61 7.03 7.55
C LEU A 62 6.31 6.69 6.86
N GLY A 63 5.40 7.65 6.79
CA GLY A 63 4.14 7.43 6.10
C GLY A 63 4.36 7.22 4.61
N ASN A 64 5.24 8.02 4.00
CA ASN A 64 5.52 7.84 2.58
C ASN A 64 6.27 6.55 2.32
N ALA A 65 7.24 6.21 3.18
CA ALA A 65 7.96 4.95 3.00
C ALA A 65 7.00 3.77 3.04
N LEU A 66 6.10 3.75 4.03
CA LEU A 66 5.15 2.65 4.14
C LEU A 66 4.19 2.63 2.97
N LYS A 67 3.76 3.80 2.52
CA LYS A 67 2.88 3.88 1.37
C LYS A 67 3.50 3.21 0.15
N TYR A 68 4.78 3.48 -0.11
CA TYR A 68 5.43 2.89 -1.28
C TYR A 68 5.71 1.41 -1.10
N ILE A 69 5.98 0.97 0.12
CA ILE A 69 6.15 -0.45 0.39
C ILE A 69 4.84 -1.18 0.14
N LEU A 70 3.73 -0.62 0.61
CA LEU A 70 2.44 -1.30 0.48
C LEU A 70 1.93 -1.30 -0.96
N ARG A 71 2.36 -0.35 -1.78
CA ARG A 71 1.88 -0.36 -3.15
C ARG A 71 2.82 -1.08 -4.10
N ALA A 72 4.02 -1.44 -3.63
CA ALA A 72 4.98 -2.13 -4.48
C ALA A 72 4.36 -3.44 -4.95
N GLY A 73 4.36 -3.65 -6.24
CA GLY A 73 3.76 -4.85 -6.84
C GLY A 73 2.27 -4.74 -7.10
N HIS A 74 1.63 -3.66 -6.66
CA HIS A 74 0.19 -3.51 -6.82
C HIS A 74 -0.20 -2.35 -7.73
N LYS A 75 0.73 -1.46 -8.02
CA LYS A 75 0.45 -0.35 -8.92
C LYS A 75 1.05 -0.64 -10.27
N LYS A 76 0.28 -0.41 -11.32
CA LYS A 76 0.75 -0.70 -12.67
C LYS A 76 1.01 0.60 -13.41
N ASP A 77 1.94 0.52 -14.34
CA ASP A 77 2.29 1.64 -15.18
C ASP A 77 2.47 1.09 -16.57
N SER A 78 1.73 1.58 -17.55
CA SER A 78 1.74 1.01 -18.89
C SER A 78 3.09 1.19 -19.58
N SER A 79 3.93 2.09 -19.11
CA SER A 79 5.25 2.31 -19.70
C SER A 79 6.33 1.44 -19.08
N MET A 80 6.00 0.59 -18.11
CA MET A 80 6.95 -0.22 -17.36
C MET A 80 6.47 -1.62 -17.19
N THR A 81 7.37 -2.56 -17.04
CA THR A 81 7.00 -3.90 -16.63
C THR A 81 6.61 -3.86 -15.15
N GLU A 82 5.95 -4.89 -14.67
CA GLU A 82 5.58 -4.97 -13.27
C GLU A 82 6.80 -4.96 -12.37
N GLY A 83 7.85 -5.65 -12.79
CA GLY A 83 9.08 -5.67 -12.01
C GLY A 83 9.73 -4.30 -11.93
N GLU A 84 9.73 -3.59 -13.05
CA GLU A 84 10.30 -2.24 -13.08
C GLU A 84 9.53 -1.30 -12.18
N LYS A 85 8.20 -1.39 -12.21
CA LYS A 85 7.39 -0.53 -11.37
C LYS A 85 7.56 -0.87 -9.89
N THR A 86 7.67 -2.14 -9.57
CA THR A 86 7.90 -2.55 -8.19
C THR A 86 9.24 -2.02 -7.70
N ILE A 87 10.27 -2.13 -8.52
CA ILE A 87 11.58 -1.60 -8.15
C ILE A 87 11.52 -0.10 -7.94
N GLU A 88 10.81 0.60 -8.81
CA GLU A 88 10.66 2.03 -8.65
C GLU A 88 10.01 2.38 -7.32
N ASP A 89 8.94 1.68 -6.97
CA ASP A 89 8.26 1.94 -5.70
C ASP A 89 9.16 1.65 -4.51
N LEU A 90 9.95 0.57 -4.59
CA LEU A 90 10.86 0.25 -3.49
C LEU A 90 11.96 1.30 -3.35
N LYS A 91 12.43 1.83 -4.47
CA LYS A 91 13.45 2.89 -4.41
C LYS A 91 12.88 4.16 -3.82
N LYS A 92 11.60 4.44 -4.07
CA LYS A 92 10.96 5.59 -3.45
C LYS A 92 10.85 5.39 -1.94
N ALA A 93 10.52 4.17 -1.52
CA ALA A 93 10.48 3.89 -0.09
C ALA A 93 11.85 4.12 0.55
N ILE A 94 12.91 3.66 -0.12
CA ILE A 94 14.27 3.85 0.39
C ILE A 94 14.60 5.33 0.50
N PHE A 95 14.17 6.12 -0.47
CA PHE A 95 14.42 7.56 -0.44
C PHE A 95 13.85 8.17 0.86
N TYR A 96 12.63 7.83 1.21
CA TYR A 96 12.01 8.41 2.39
C TYR A 96 12.62 7.85 3.67
N ILE A 97 13.02 6.58 3.66
CA ILE A 97 13.70 5.99 4.81
C ILE A 97 15.04 6.69 5.04
N ASN A 98 15.78 6.92 3.98
CA ASN A 98 17.08 7.60 4.09
C ASN A 98 16.92 9.03 4.58
N ASP A 99 15.88 9.70 4.11
CA ASP A 99 15.62 11.07 4.56
C ASP A 99 15.37 11.09 6.07
N LYS A 100 14.60 10.13 6.56
CA LYS A 100 14.32 10.05 7.98
C LYS A 100 15.57 9.76 8.79
N ILE A 101 16.39 8.85 8.29
CA ILE A 101 17.64 8.51 8.97
C ILE A 101 18.53 9.74 9.07
N GLU A 102 18.64 10.48 7.98
CA GLU A 102 19.49 11.67 7.97
C GLU A 102 18.97 12.71 8.95
N MET A 103 17.68 12.92 9.00
CA MET A 103 17.10 13.85 9.97
C MET A 103 17.42 13.44 11.39
N LEU A 104 17.27 12.16 11.68
CA LEU A 104 17.54 11.67 13.04
C LEU A 104 19.02 11.74 13.38
N GLU A 105 19.87 11.46 12.42
CA GLU A 105 21.31 11.58 12.65
C GLU A 105 21.69 13.01 12.96
N ASN A 106 21.09 13.96 12.25
CA ASN A 106 21.36 15.36 12.51
C ASN A 106 20.85 15.79 13.89
N GLU A 107 19.71 15.27 14.29
CA GLU A 107 19.19 15.57 15.62
C GLU A 107 20.10 15.03 16.71
N VAL A 108 20.58 13.81 16.53
CA VAL A 108 21.48 13.21 17.51
C VAL A 108 22.76 14.02 17.59
N LYS A 109 23.30 14.42 16.44
CA LYS A 109 24.52 15.19 16.40
C LYS A 109 24.34 16.53 17.08
N ASN A 110 23.21 17.17 16.87
CA ASN A 110 22.98 18.50 17.45
C ASN A 110 22.76 18.46 18.94
N LYS A 111 22.45 17.30 19.50
CA LYS A 111 22.27 17.18 20.93
C LYS A 111 23.54 16.86 21.67
N GLN A 112 24.63 16.63 20.96
CA GLN A 112 25.90 16.30 21.61
C GLN A 112 26.76 17.54 21.92
#